data_d0417cc9bf4da60a36bb6730e89c0020
#
_entry.id   d0417cc9bf4da60a36bb6730e89c0020
#
_cell.length_a   1.000
_cell.length_b   1.000
_cell.length_c   1.000
_cell.angle_alpha   90.00
_cell.angle_beta   90.00
_cell.angle_gamma   90.00
#
_symmetry.space_group_name_H-M   'P 1'
#
loop_
_entity.id
_entity.type
_entity.pdbx_description
1 polymer ?
#
loop_
_entity_poly.entity_id
_entity_poly.type
_entity_poly.pdbx_seq_one_letter_code
_entity_poly.pdbx_strand_id
1 'polypeptide(L)'
;MIYKVETIKDGTEKYFFIRNLETMSIEELPSKYLMHKIKCKRSPNTVKRTAFSICYYMKYMAEKEMELTEVYQLDYEKQTEHFVEFLYWLKAGNHTEQTAGEKKCPNEGTCNAYLKDVFRFYLFIEAEYEQYGSLKTLSYNQIIAVNQVGVKKVLRNHSFKAYLKEEEHRGRTAKENQIITILQACTNRRDQLLLLMLAETGYRIGELLGVKYVKDIDYRNHMIRVCFREDNENEARAKNAEY
;
A
#
# COMPACT_ATOMS: atom_id res chain seq x y z
N MET A 1 5.20 -22.30 -3.31
CA MET A 1 4.85 -20.87 -3.62
C MET A 1 5.12 -20.65 -5.10
N ILE A 2 4.08 -20.36 -5.92
CA ILE A 2 4.23 -20.22 -7.38
C ILE A 2 4.81 -18.84 -7.74
N TYR A 3 4.38 -17.77 -7.07
CA TYR A 3 4.80 -16.40 -7.38
C TYR A 3 5.54 -15.74 -6.22
N LYS A 4 6.56 -14.93 -6.54
CA LYS A 4 7.39 -14.20 -5.58
C LYS A 4 7.65 -12.77 -6.07
N VAL A 5 7.58 -11.82 -5.15
CA VAL A 5 8.03 -10.44 -5.41
C VAL A 5 9.54 -10.38 -5.23
N GLU A 6 10.24 -9.91 -6.25
CA GLU A 6 11.68 -9.64 -6.22
C GLU A 6 11.94 -8.14 -6.30
N THR A 7 13.08 -7.73 -5.77
CA THR A 7 13.50 -6.32 -5.73
C THR A 7 14.90 -6.19 -6.28
N ILE A 8 15.08 -5.31 -7.25
CA ILE A 8 16.38 -4.89 -7.73
C ILE A 8 16.63 -3.45 -7.26
N LYS A 9 17.82 -3.17 -6.78
CA LYS A 9 18.30 -1.82 -6.50
C LYS A 9 19.24 -1.39 -7.61
N ASP A 10 18.99 -0.22 -8.18
CA ASP A 10 19.90 0.45 -9.11
C ASP A 10 20.13 1.88 -8.60
N GLY A 11 21.31 2.10 -8.03
CA GLY A 11 21.60 3.33 -7.30
C GLY A 11 20.63 3.57 -6.15
N THR A 12 19.91 4.68 -6.19
CA THR A 12 18.88 5.05 -5.20
C THR A 12 17.49 4.51 -5.54
N GLU A 13 17.28 4.00 -6.74
CA GLU A 13 15.99 3.51 -7.19
C GLU A 13 15.78 2.04 -6.84
N LYS A 14 14.52 1.68 -6.55
CA LYS A 14 14.09 0.31 -6.26
C LYS A 14 13.05 -0.10 -7.28
N TYR A 15 13.35 -1.20 -7.96
CA TYR A 15 12.47 -1.83 -8.94
C TYR A 15 11.87 -3.09 -8.35
N PHE A 16 10.60 -3.32 -8.61
CA PHE A 16 9.87 -4.49 -8.13
C PHE A 16 9.28 -5.23 -9.32
N PHE A 17 9.37 -6.55 -9.30
CA PHE A 17 8.76 -7.41 -10.29
C PHE A 17 8.28 -8.71 -9.66
N ILE A 18 7.40 -9.41 -10.35
CA ILE A 18 6.83 -10.68 -9.90
C ILE A 18 7.41 -11.77 -10.76
N ARG A 19 8.04 -12.75 -10.12
CA ARG A 19 8.59 -13.94 -10.76
C ARG A 19 7.71 -15.14 -10.50
N ASN A 20 7.46 -15.91 -11.54
CA ASN A 20 6.94 -17.27 -11.42
C ASN A 20 8.10 -18.19 -11.09
N LEU A 21 8.02 -18.94 -9.98
CA LEU A 21 9.10 -19.80 -9.49
C LEU A 21 9.14 -21.16 -10.17
N GLU A 22 8.09 -21.58 -10.86
CA GLU A 22 8.06 -22.83 -11.62
C GLU A 22 8.70 -22.64 -13.00
N THR A 23 8.33 -21.59 -13.69
CA THR A 23 8.89 -21.27 -15.03
C THR A 23 10.14 -20.41 -14.96
N MET A 24 10.47 -19.86 -13.79
CA MET A 24 11.53 -18.88 -13.56
C MET A 24 11.38 -17.60 -14.39
N SER A 25 10.24 -17.39 -15.03
CA SER A 25 9.94 -16.21 -15.85
C SER A 25 9.45 -15.04 -15.00
N ILE A 26 9.62 -13.83 -15.55
CA ILE A 26 9.04 -12.61 -14.99
C ILE A 26 7.65 -12.43 -15.60
N GLU A 27 6.66 -12.18 -14.75
CA GLU A 27 5.30 -11.92 -15.18
C GLU A 27 5.20 -10.53 -15.84
N GLU A 28 4.85 -10.52 -17.11
CA GLU A 28 4.97 -9.33 -17.96
C GLU A 28 4.00 -8.22 -17.57
N LEU A 29 2.69 -8.49 -17.48
CA LEU A 29 1.65 -7.50 -17.19
C LEU A 29 1.85 -6.83 -15.81
N PRO A 30 2.04 -7.59 -14.72
CA PRO A 30 2.34 -7.01 -13.42
C PRO A 30 3.62 -6.17 -13.42
N SER A 31 4.67 -6.64 -14.07
CA SER A 31 5.95 -5.94 -14.11
C SER A 31 5.88 -4.63 -14.89
N LYS A 32 5.15 -4.58 -16.01
CA LYS A 32 4.87 -3.35 -16.75
C LYS A 32 4.12 -2.34 -15.88
N TYR A 33 3.11 -2.77 -15.13
CA TYR A 33 2.37 -1.89 -14.23
C TYR A 33 3.23 -1.35 -13.09
N LEU A 34 4.05 -2.19 -12.47
CA LEU A 34 4.96 -1.74 -11.40
C LEU A 34 5.97 -0.73 -11.94
N MET A 35 6.51 -0.96 -13.15
CA MET A 35 7.40 -0.01 -13.83
C MET A 35 6.68 1.32 -14.14
N HIS A 36 5.43 1.26 -14.61
CA HIS A 36 4.61 2.46 -14.81
C HIS A 36 4.46 3.27 -13.51
N LYS A 37 4.20 2.62 -12.38
CA LYS A 37 4.14 3.31 -11.07
C LYS A 37 5.45 3.98 -10.68
N ILE A 38 6.59 3.36 -10.96
CA ILE A 38 7.91 3.95 -10.71
C ILE A 38 8.10 5.19 -11.59
N LYS A 39 7.82 5.10 -12.90
CA LYS A 39 7.87 6.24 -13.82
C LYS A 39 6.95 7.39 -13.38
N CYS A 40 5.81 7.08 -12.76
CA CYS A 40 4.91 8.07 -12.14
C CYS A 40 5.41 8.58 -10.77
N LYS A 41 6.66 8.33 -10.40
CA LYS A 41 7.30 8.77 -9.14
C LYS A 41 6.51 8.40 -7.89
N ARG A 42 5.84 7.24 -7.87
CA ARG A 42 5.18 6.73 -6.67
C ARG A 42 6.23 6.28 -5.66
N SER A 43 5.96 6.48 -4.36
CA SER A 43 6.92 6.11 -3.32
C SER A 43 7.26 4.61 -3.38
N PRO A 44 8.52 4.19 -3.13
CA PRO A 44 8.93 2.79 -3.16
C PRO A 44 8.06 1.88 -2.29
N ASN A 45 7.63 2.38 -1.13
CA ASN A 45 6.74 1.62 -0.24
C ASN A 45 5.36 1.40 -0.86
N THR A 46 4.84 2.38 -1.63
CA THR A 46 3.58 2.21 -2.36
C THR A 46 3.72 1.17 -3.48
N VAL A 47 4.82 1.23 -4.23
CA VAL A 47 5.09 0.26 -5.31
C VAL A 47 5.28 -1.13 -4.73
N LYS A 48 6.07 -1.26 -3.65
CA LYS A 48 6.28 -2.52 -2.92
C LYS A 48 4.95 -3.14 -2.46
N ARG A 49 4.10 -2.35 -1.78
CA ARG A 49 2.77 -2.82 -1.36
C ARG A 49 1.95 -3.31 -2.55
N THR A 50 1.90 -2.53 -3.63
CA THR A 50 1.18 -2.92 -4.85
C THR A 50 1.73 -4.22 -5.44
N ALA A 51 3.05 -4.42 -5.47
CA ALA A 51 3.66 -5.66 -5.95
C ALA A 51 3.19 -6.87 -5.13
N PHE A 52 3.17 -6.75 -3.80
CA PHE A 52 2.65 -7.82 -2.94
C PHE A 52 1.15 -8.05 -3.14
N SER A 53 0.34 -6.98 -3.28
CA SER A 53 -1.10 -7.11 -3.53
C SER A 53 -1.37 -7.91 -4.80
N ILE A 54 -0.66 -7.59 -5.89
CA ILE A 54 -0.81 -8.31 -7.17
C ILE A 54 -0.26 -9.74 -7.07
N CYS A 55 0.88 -9.94 -6.40
CA CYS A 55 1.44 -11.28 -6.18
C CYS A 55 0.48 -12.19 -5.41
N TYR A 56 -0.21 -11.68 -4.39
CA TYR A 56 -1.23 -12.43 -3.64
C TYR A 56 -2.42 -12.76 -4.53
N TYR A 57 -2.85 -11.82 -5.36
CA TYR A 57 -3.94 -12.06 -6.29
C TYR A 57 -3.58 -13.12 -7.33
N MET A 58 -2.36 -13.09 -7.87
CA MET A 58 -1.88 -14.11 -8.81
C MET A 58 -1.82 -15.51 -8.16
N LYS A 59 -1.43 -15.60 -6.87
CA LYS A 59 -1.50 -16.86 -6.13
C LYS A 59 -2.91 -17.39 -6.03
N TYR A 60 -3.87 -16.51 -5.69
CA TYR A 60 -5.28 -16.85 -5.65
C TYR A 60 -5.80 -17.32 -7.02
N MET A 61 -5.42 -16.63 -8.10
CA MET A 61 -5.78 -17.02 -9.47
C MET A 61 -5.21 -18.40 -9.83
N ALA A 62 -3.97 -18.69 -9.47
CA ALA A 62 -3.35 -19.99 -9.70
C ALA A 62 -4.06 -21.12 -8.92
N GLU A 63 -4.49 -20.87 -7.68
CA GLU A 63 -5.30 -21.85 -6.91
C GLU A 63 -6.69 -22.09 -7.54
N LYS A 64 -7.21 -21.11 -8.27
CA LYS A 64 -8.47 -21.22 -9.03
C LYS A 64 -8.27 -21.76 -10.45
N GLU A 65 -7.03 -22.04 -10.85
CA GLU A 65 -6.69 -22.44 -12.23
C GLU A 65 -7.21 -21.46 -13.30
N MET A 66 -7.18 -20.16 -12.98
CA MET A 66 -7.66 -19.06 -13.82
C MET A 66 -6.53 -18.13 -14.23
N GLU A 67 -6.58 -17.60 -15.46
CA GLU A 67 -5.70 -16.56 -15.93
C GLU A 67 -6.25 -15.15 -15.62
N LEU A 68 -5.35 -14.16 -15.48
CA LEU A 68 -5.73 -12.77 -15.17
C LEU A 68 -6.75 -12.20 -16.17
N THR A 69 -6.66 -12.58 -17.43
CA THR A 69 -7.50 -12.07 -18.52
C THR A 69 -8.88 -12.74 -18.59
N GLU A 70 -9.04 -13.93 -18.04
CA GLU A 70 -10.32 -14.66 -18.04
C GLU A 70 -11.38 -13.95 -17.18
N VAL A 71 -10.96 -13.17 -16.19
CA VAL A 71 -11.88 -12.39 -15.33
C VAL A 71 -12.73 -11.42 -16.16
N TYR A 72 -12.22 -10.89 -17.28
CA TYR A 72 -12.98 -10.01 -18.17
C TYR A 72 -14.17 -10.72 -18.86
N GLN A 73 -14.10 -12.04 -19.03
CA GLN A 73 -15.13 -12.84 -19.67
C GLN A 73 -16.31 -13.15 -18.74
N LEU A 74 -16.10 -13.03 -17.41
CA LEU A 74 -17.15 -13.25 -16.42
C LEU A 74 -18.24 -12.18 -16.53
N ASP A 75 -19.47 -12.53 -16.16
CA ASP A 75 -20.54 -11.57 -15.98
C ASP A 75 -20.34 -10.75 -14.67
N TYR A 76 -21.18 -9.74 -14.46
CA TYR A 76 -21.06 -8.84 -13.31
C TYR A 76 -21.14 -9.58 -11.97
N GLU A 77 -22.05 -10.53 -11.85
CA GLU A 77 -22.29 -11.29 -10.62
C GLU A 77 -21.06 -12.16 -10.29
N LYS A 78 -20.60 -12.95 -11.26
CA LYS A 78 -19.43 -13.80 -11.11
C LYS A 78 -18.14 -13.01 -10.88
N GLN A 79 -17.97 -11.85 -11.53
CA GLN A 79 -16.84 -10.97 -11.21
C GLN A 79 -16.91 -10.47 -9.77
N THR A 80 -18.09 -10.08 -9.30
CA THR A 80 -18.27 -9.60 -7.94
C THR A 80 -17.98 -10.72 -6.94
N GLU A 81 -18.51 -11.92 -7.17
CA GLU A 81 -18.27 -13.10 -6.33
C GLU A 81 -16.77 -13.45 -6.28
N HIS A 82 -16.10 -13.48 -7.43
CA HIS A 82 -14.66 -13.72 -7.55
C HIS A 82 -13.82 -12.78 -6.66
N PHE A 83 -14.12 -11.47 -6.67
CA PHE A 83 -13.39 -10.51 -5.84
C PHE A 83 -13.76 -10.59 -4.36
N VAL A 84 -14.99 -10.97 -4.03
CA VAL A 84 -15.41 -11.25 -2.66
C VAL A 84 -14.69 -12.49 -2.12
N GLU A 85 -14.62 -13.56 -2.89
CA GLU A 85 -13.87 -14.76 -2.53
C GLU A 85 -12.38 -14.46 -2.29
N PHE A 86 -11.78 -13.63 -3.14
CA PHE A 86 -10.39 -13.18 -2.93
C PHE A 86 -10.21 -12.45 -1.61
N LEU A 87 -11.16 -11.58 -1.19
CA LEU A 87 -11.12 -10.91 0.11
C LEU A 87 -11.15 -11.92 1.27
N TYR A 88 -12.01 -12.93 1.20
CA TYR A 88 -12.09 -13.97 2.23
C TYR A 88 -10.85 -14.89 2.20
N TRP A 89 -10.29 -15.18 1.04
CA TRP A 89 -9.04 -15.91 0.89
C TRP A 89 -7.87 -15.17 1.57
N LEU A 90 -7.80 -13.85 1.42
CA LEU A 90 -6.83 -13.01 2.13
C LEU A 90 -7.07 -13.04 3.64
N LYS A 91 -8.33 -12.86 4.07
CA LYS A 91 -8.71 -12.83 5.49
C LYS A 91 -8.40 -14.16 6.18
N ALA A 92 -8.49 -15.27 5.48
CA ALA A 92 -8.08 -16.60 5.96
C ALA A 92 -6.56 -16.76 6.09
N GLY A 93 -5.74 -15.78 5.69
CA GLY A 93 -4.29 -15.82 5.76
C GLY A 93 -3.63 -16.72 4.71
N ASN A 94 -4.35 -17.13 3.65
CA ASN A 94 -3.83 -18.04 2.63
C ASN A 94 -2.71 -17.44 1.78
N HIS A 95 -2.57 -16.11 1.77
CA HIS A 95 -1.49 -15.38 1.08
C HIS A 95 -0.10 -15.62 1.70
N THR A 96 -0.01 -16.11 2.96
CA THR A 96 1.24 -16.40 3.66
C THR A 96 1.50 -17.91 3.68
N GLU A 97 2.78 -18.29 3.57
CA GLU A 97 3.16 -19.68 3.77
C GLU A 97 2.98 -20.08 5.24
N GLN A 98 2.55 -21.32 5.45
CA GLN A 98 2.49 -21.93 6.78
C GLN A 98 3.94 -22.22 7.24
N THR A 99 4.61 -21.25 7.81
CA THR A 99 5.72 -21.52 8.73
C THR A 99 5.13 -21.91 10.07
N ALA A 100 5.78 -22.82 10.79
CA ALA A 100 5.32 -23.35 12.07
C ALA A 100 5.05 -22.25 13.11
N GLY A 101 3.84 -21.65 13.05
CA GLY A 101 3.39 -20.53 13.86
C GLY A 101 1.96 -20.12 13.46
N GLU A 102 1.37 -19.21 14.23
CA GLU A 102 0.02 -18.71 13.96
C GLU A 102 -0.07 -18.03 12.59
N LYS A 103 -1.09 -18.39 11.79
CA LYS A 103 -1.40 -17.68 10.54
C LYS A 103 -1.62 -16.21 10.81
N LYS A 104 -0.81 -15.36 10.22
CA LYS A 104 -0.97 -13.91 10.31
C LYS A 104 -2.10 -13.46 9.37
N CYS A 105 -3.31 -13.38 9.89
CA CYS A 105 -4.48 -12.92 9.16
C CYS A 105 -4.48 -11.39 9.08
N PRO A 106 -4.60 -10.78 7.89
CA PRO A 106 -4.72 -9.35 7.75
C PRO A 106 -6.12 -8.87 8.21
N ASN A 107 -6.19 -7.64 8.72
CA ASN A 107 -7.47 -7.03 9.03
C ASN A 107 -8.23 -6.63 7.75
N GLU A 108 -9.52 -6.31 7.90
CA GLU A 108 -10.43 -5.98 6.81
C GLU A 108 -9.91 -4.79 5.96
N GLY A 109 -9.42 -3.75 6.61
CA GLY A 109 -8.86 -2.58 5.92
C GLY A 109 -7.62 -2.93 5.06
N THR A 110 -6.79 -3.86 5.53
CA THR A 110 -5.65 -4.35 4.76
C THR A 110 -6.10 -5.18 3.56
N CYS A 111 -7.08 -6.09 3.75
CA CYS A 111 -7.65 -6.87 2.65
C CYS A 111 -8.27 -5.96 1.59
N ASN A 112 -9.07 -4.97 2.02
CA ASN A 112 -9.67 -3.98 1.14
C ASN A 112 -8.60 -3.15 0.38
N ALA A 113 -7.50 -2.80 1.03
CA ALA A 113 -6.40 -2.07 0.40
C ALA A 113 -5.71 -2.92 -0.69
N TYR A 114 -5.53 -4.22 -0.46
CA TYR A 114 -4.96 -5.15 -1.45
C TYR A 114 -5.90 -5.28 -2.66
N LEU A 115 -7.20 -5.45 -2.45
CA LEU A 115 -8.16 -5.49 -3.55
C LEU A 115 -8.20 -4.19 -4.34
N LYS A 116 -8.15 -3.03 -3.67
CA LYS A 116 -8.07 -1.72 -4.35
C LYS A 116 -6.81 -1.59 -5.22
N ASP A 117 -5.69 -2.18 -4.82
CA ASP A 117 -4.47 -2.20 -5.64
C ASP A 117 -4.63 -3.14 -6.86
N VAL A 118 -5.32 -4.28 -6.71
CA VAL A 118 -5.68 -5.19 -7.81
C VAL A 118 -6.62 -4.49 -8.81
N PHE A 119 -7.64 -3.78 -8.35
CA PHE A 119 -8.52 -3.01 -9.22
C PHE A 119 -7.77 -1.95 -10.03
N ARG A 120 -6.82 -1.24 -9.41
CA ARG A 120 -5.97 -0.27 -10.12
C ARG A 120 -5.08 -0.94 -11.16
N PHE A 121 -4.67 -2.17 -10.92
CA PHE A 121 -3.92 -2.97 -11.89
C PHE A 121 -4.80 -3.33 -13.08
N TYR A 122 -6.02 -3.80 -12.87
CA TYR A 122 -6.97 -4.06 -13.95
C TYR A 122 -7.30 -2.81 -14.77
N LEU A 123 -7.51 -1.67 -14.13
CA LEU A 123 -7.70 -0.39 -14.81
C LEU A 123 -6.50 0.02 -15.68
N PHE A 124 -5.29 -0.32 -15.25
CA PHE A 124 -4.10 -0.12 -16.07
C PHE A 124 -4.10 -1.04 -17.31
N ILE A 125 -4.44 -2.32 -17.12
CA ILE A 125 -4.56 -3.26 -18.26
C ILE A 125 -5.60 -2.77 -19.26
N GLU A 126 -6.76 -2.32 -18.80
CA GLU A 126 -7.82 -1.76 -19.66
C GLU A 126 -7.36 -0.54 -20.44
N ALA A 127 -6.57 0.34 -19.82
CA ALA A 127 -6.07 1.55 -20.49
C ALA A 127 -4.96 1.27 -21.52
N GLU A 128 -4.15 0.22 -21.31
CA GLU A 128 -3.01 -0.11 -22.17
C GLU A 128 -3.39 -1.13 -23.26
N TYR A 129 -4.42 -1.95 -23.03
CA TYR A 129 -4.78 -3.08 -23.89
C TYR A 129 -6.29 -3.12 -24.15
N GLU A 130 -6.75 -2.39 -25.18
CA GLU A 130 -8.17 -2.28 -25.56
C GLU A 130 -8.84 -3.65 -25.82
N GLN A 131 -8.06 -4.65 -26.21
CA GLN A 131 -8.56 -5.99 -26.55
C GLN A 131 -9.23 -6.73 -25.38
N TYR A 132 -8.93 -6.37 -24.11
CA TYR A 132 -9.50 -7.05 -22.95
C TYR A 132 -10.85 -6.48 -22.52
N GLY A 133 -11.23 -5.29 -23.01
CA GLY A 133 -12.45 -4.61 -22.59
C GLY A 133 -12.33 -4.05 -21.16
N SER A 134 -13.46 -3.91 -20.48
CA SER A 134 -13.52 -3.38 -19.13
C SER A 134 -14.21 -4.31 -18.15
N LEU A 135 -13.74 -4.33 -16.88
CA LEU A 135 -14.40 -5.07 -15.82
C LEU A 135 -15.77 -4.44 -15.51
N LYS A 136 -16.81 -5.26 -15.59
CA LYS A 136 -18.19 -4.85 -15.29
C LYS A 136 -18.33 -4.38 -13.85
N THR A 137 -17.60 -5.01 -12.93
CA THR A 137 -17.53 -4.66 -11.49
C THR A 137 -16.89 -3.30 -11.23
N LEU A 138 -16.11 -2.77 -12.18
CA LEU A 138 -15.45 -1.46 -12.06
C LEU A 138 -16.12 -0.39 -12.92
N SER A 139 -17.30 -0.67 -13.50
CA SER A 139 -18.06 0.30 -14.29
C SER A 139 -18.36 1.54 -13.46
N TYR A 140 -18.06 2.71 -14.04
CA TYR A 140 -18.23 4.00 -13.36
C TYR A 140 -19.63 4.56 -13.67
N ASN A 141 -20.42 4.78 -12.63
CA ASN A 141 -21.57 5.67 -12.73
C ASN A 141 -21.06 7.11 -12.58
N GLN A 142 -21.21 7.92 -13.63
CA GLN A 142 -20.94 9.36 -13.54
C GLN A 142 -22.09 10.04 -12.81
N ILE A 143 -21.83 10.49 -11.58
CA ILE A 143 -22.78 11.34 -10.85
C ILE A 143 -22.32 12.78 -11.03
N ILE A 144 -23.19 13.58 -11.67
CA ILE A 144 -22.97 15.03 -11.76
C ILE A 144 -23.48 15.64 -10.45
N ALA A 145 -22.57 15.96 -9.53
CA ALA A 145 -22.93 16.71 -8.34
C ALA A 145 -22.78 18.21 -8.63
N VAL A 146 -23.83 18.95 -8.39
CA VAL A 146 -23.80 20.42 -8.46
C VAL A 146 -23.70 20.95 -7.02
N ASN A 147 -22.65 21.70 -6.72
CA ASN A 147 -22.51 22.36 -5.42
C ASN A 147 -23.44 23.59 -5.32
N GLN A 148 -23.56 24.16 -4.11
CA GLN A 148 -24.42 25.34 -3.86
C GLN A 148 -24.07 26.58 -4.72
N VAL A 149 -22.89 26.61 -5.32
CA VAL A 149 -22.39 27.70 -6.18
C VAL A 149 -22.57 27.36 -7.68
N GLY A 150 -23.21 26.24 -8.00
CA GLY A 150 -23.47 25.83 -9.40
C GLY A 150 -22.29 25.17 -10.11
N VAL A 151 -21.17 24.89 -9.43
CA VAL A 151 -20.03 24.19 -10.04
C VAL A 151 -20.34 22.71 -10.18
N LYS A 152 -20.32 22.21 -11.43
CA LYS A 152 -20.53 20.79 -11.74
C LYS A 152 -19.26 20.00 -11.42
N LYS A 153 -19.36 19.03 -10.51
CA LYS A 153 -18.29 18.07 -10.21
C LYS A 153 -18.74 16.68 -10.66
N VAL A 154 -17.95 16.07 -11.55
CA VAL A 154 -18.18 14.68 -11.95
C VAL A 154 -17.57 13.78 -10.87
N LEU A 155 -18.41 13.10 -10.11
CA LEU A 155 -17.99 12.08 -9.16
C LEU A 155 -18.03 10.73 -9.86
N ARG A 156 -16.90 10.03 -9.87
CA ARG A 156 -16.82 8.64 -10.35
C ARG A 156 -16.95 7.71 -9.14
N ASN A 157 -18.01 6.93 -9.12
CA ASN A 157 -18.22 5.93 -8.08
C ASN A 157 -17.95 4.53 -8.66
N HIS A 158 -17.14 3.74 -7.95
CA HIS A 158 -16.98 2.32 -8.29
C HIS A 158 -18.29 1.58 -8.01
N SER A 159 -18.70 0.69 -8.92
CA SER A 159 -19.88 -0.14 -8.73
C SER A 159 -19.65 -1.26 -7.70
N PHE A 160 -18.41 -1.68 -7.45
CA PHE A 160 -18.10 -2.67 -6.42
C PHE A 160 -18.33 -2.11 -5.02
N LYS A 161 -19.29 -2.73 -4.31
CA LYS A 161 -19.70 -2.32 -2.95
C LYS A 161 -19.44 -3.39 -1.90
N ALA A 162 -18.99 -4.56 -2.28
CA ALA A 162 -18.82 -5.71 -1.41
C ALA A 162 -17.48 -5.73 -0.64
N TYR A 163 -16.93 -4.55 -0.31
CA TYR A 163 -15.78 -4.46 0.58
C TYR A 163 -16.10 -5.00 1.96
N LEU A 164 -15.11 -5.58 2.63
CA LEU A 164 -15.24 -6.00 4.03
C LEU A 164 -15.49 -4.75 4.89
N LYS A 165 -16.40 -4.89 5.86
CA LYS A 165 -16.70 -3.81 6.82
C LYS A 165 -15.50 -3.62 7.73
N GLU A 166 -14.88 -2.46 7.63
CA GLU A 166 -13.74 -2.10 8.48
C GLU A 166 -14.22 -1.73 9.88
N GLU A 167 -13.55 -2.27 10.91
CA GLU A 167 -13.77 -1.83 12.27
C GLU A 167 -13.16 -0.44 12.47
N GLU A 168 -13.90 0.45 13.13
CA GLU A 168 -13.37 1.76 13.51
C GLU A 168 -12.28 1.60 14.56
N HIS A 169 -11.03 1.67 14.14
CA HIS A 169 -9.90 1.76 15.06
C HIS A 169 -9.88 3.16 15.69
N ARG A 170 -10.44 3.28 16.88
CA ARG A 170 -10.21 4.47 17.70
C ARG A 170 -8.73 4.48 18.11
N GLY A 171 -7.96 5.40 17.54
CA GLY A 171 -6.57 5.62 17.93
C GLY A 171 -6.49 5.81 19.45
N ARG A 172 -5.66 4.99 20.12
CA ARG A 172 -5.37 5.18 21.53
C ARG A 172 -4.21 6.16 21.66
N THR A 173 -4.48 7.30 22.27
CA THR A 173 -3.42 8.23 22.67
C THR A 173 -2.71 7.65 23.88
N ALA A 174 -1.38 7.60 23.84
CA ALA A 174 -0.59 7.20 25.00
C ALA A 174 -0.76 8.24 26.13
N LYS A 175 -1.01 7.77 27.34
CA LYS A 175 -1.06 8.64 28.53
C LYS A 175 0.37 8.98 28.99
N GLU A 176 0.55 10.12 29.64
CA GLU A 176 1.86 10.58 30.11
C GLU A 176 2.62 9.53 30.94
N ASN A 177 1.94 8.86 31.85
CA ASN A 177 2.54 7.79 32.65
C ASN A 177 3.02 6.60 31.79
N GLN A 178 2.34 6.27 30.70
CA GLN A 178 2.77 5.22 29.77
C GLN A 178 4.01 5.65 28.98
N ILE A 179 4.08 6.92 28.57
CA ILE A 179 5.26 7.49 27.90
C ILE A 179 6.46 7.42 28.82
N ILE A 180 6.32 7.83 30.09
CA ILE A 180 7.38 7.74 31.11
C ILE A 180 7.84 6.29 31.30
N THR A 181 6.91 5.35 31.42
CA THR A 181 7.23 3.92 31.57
C THR A 181 8.03 3.39 30.38
N ILE A 182 7.65 3.75 29.15
CA ILE A 182 8.36 3.34 27.93
C ILE A 182 9.75 3.96 27.88
N LEU A 183 9.89 5.24 28.23
CA LEU A 183 11.17 5.94 28.29
C LEU A 183 12.14 5.30 29.29
N GLN A 184 11.64 4.89 30.46
CA GLN A 184 12.43 4.20 31.48
C GLN A 184 12.86 2.78 31.02
N ALA A 185 12.05 2.12 30.20
CA ALA A 185 12.36 0.80 29.65
C ALA A 185 13.35 0.87 28.47
N CYS A 186 13.61 2.04 27.89
CA CYS A 186 14.56 2.18 26.79
C CYS A 186 16.00 1.96 27.28
N THR A 187 16.71 1.07 26.60
CA THR A 187 18.09 0.69 26.95
C THR A 187 19.15 1.62 26.35
N ASN A 188 18.78 2.45 25.38
CA ASN A 188 19.71 3.37 24.73
C ASN A 188 19.15 4.79 24.60
N ARG A 189 20.05 5.77 24.58
CA ARG A 189 19.70 7.20 24.53
C ARG A 189 19.08 7.63 23.19
N ARG A 190 19.41 6.95 22.10
CA ARG A 190 18.85 7.25 20.77
C ARG A 190 17.34 7.00 20.77
N ASP A 191 16.92 5.87 21.29
CA ASP A 191 15.51 5.48 21.33
C ASP A 191 14.74 6.34 22.35
N GLN A 192 15.38 6.70 23.50
CA GLN A 192 14.81 7.66 24.45
C GLN A 192 14.57 9.03 23.79
N LEU A 193 15.57 9.56 23.07
CA LEU A 193 15.43 10.84 22.35
C LEU A 193 14.33 10.78 21.30
N LEU A 194 14.30 9.71 20.49
CA LEU A 194 13.29 9.55 19.45
C LEU A 194 11.88 9.52 20.04
N LEU A 195 11.67 8.79 21.14
CA LEU A 195 10.36 8.71 21.81
C LEU A 195 9.96 10.04 22.43
N LEU A 196 10.89 10.76 23.06
CA LEU A 196 10.65 12.11 23.58
C LEU A 196 10.23 13.06 22.46
N MET A 197 10.99 13.08 21.37
CA MET A 197 10.66 13.92 20.22
C MET A 197 9.29 13.58 19.62
N LEU A 198 8.94 12.29 19.51
CA LEU A 198 7.61 11.87 19.04
C LEU A 198 6.50 12.35 19.98
N ALA A 199 6.70 12.27 21.30
CA ALA A 199 5.73 12.67 22.29
C ALA A 199 5.52 14.19 22.32
N GLU A 200 6.61 14.98 22.27
CA GLU A 200 6.56 16.44 22.37
C GLU A 200 6.11 17.12 21.08
N THR A 201 6.54 16.60 19.91
CA THR A 201 6.29 17.28 18.65
C THR A 201 5.05 16.75 17.90
N GLY A 202 4.64 15.51 18.17
CA GLY A 202 3.61 14.82 17.39
C GLY A 202 4.01 14.51 15.95
N TYR A 203 5.28 14.64 15.62
CA TYR A 203 5.78 14.34 14.27
C TYR A 203 5.72 12.84 13.97
N ARG A 204 5.68 12.50 12.69
CA ARG A 204 5.76 11.08 12.28
C ARG A 204 7.18 10.56 12.45
N ILE A 205 7.30 9.27 12.76
CA ILE A 205 8.61 8.62 12.93
C ILE A 205 9.54 8.82 11.71
N GLY A 206 8.99 8.77 10.48
CA GLY A 206 9.76 9.01 9.26
C GLY A 206 10.23 10.46 9.11
N GLU A 207 9.54 11.42 9.69
CA GLU A 207 9.92 12.82 9.74
C GLU A 207 11.12 13.01 10.67
N LEU A 208 11.04 12.49 11.89
CA LEU A 208 12.11 12.58 12.86
C LEU A 208 13.37 11.81 12.46
N LEU A 209 13.23 10.61 11.89
CA LEU A 209 14.37 9.84 11.42
C LEU A 209 15.06 10.49 10.20
N GLY A 210 14.40 11.39 9.50
CA GLY A 210 14.97 12.18 8.40
C GLY A 210 15.73 13.43 8.85
N VAL A 211 15.66 13.82 10.13
CA VAL A 211 16.35 15.00 10.67
C VAL A 211 17.86 14.79 10.70
N LYS A 212 18.60 15.70 10.08
CA LYS A 212 20.07 15.72 10.09
C LYS A 212 20.56 16.66 11.22
N TYR A 213 21.32 16.09 12.17
CA TYR A 213 21.80 16.75 13.37
C TYR A 213 22.38 18.17 13.12
N VAL A 214 23.29 18.31 12.16
CA VAL A 214 24.00 19.58 11.93
C VAL A 214 23.17 20.58 11.14
N LYS A 215 22.25 20.12 10.29
CA LYS A 215 21.53 20.98 9.32
C LYS A 215 20.16 21.40 9.79
N ASP A 216 19.50 20.54 10.57
CA ASP A 216 18.08 20.66 10.85
C ASP A 216 17.78 20.99 12.32
N ILE A 217 18.78 20.96 13.21
CA ILE A 217 18.62 21.29 14.62
C ILE A 217 19.29 22.62 14.89
N ASP A 218 18.49 23.63 15.25
CA ASP A 218 18.96 24.92 15.72
C ASP A 218 18.88 24.96 17.25
N TYR A 219 20.00 24.73 17.89
CA TYR A 219 20.10 24.69 19.36
C TYR A 219 19.89 26.07 20.01
N ARG A 220 20.18 27.16 19.29
CA ARG A 220 20.06 28.51 19.84
C ARG A 220 18.60 28.94 19.92
N ASN A 221 17.82 28.57 18.91
CA ASN A 221 16.41 28.93 18.81
C ASN A 221 15.47 27.78 19.24
N HIS A 222 16.01 26.66 19.72
CA HIS A 222 15.25 25.47 20.09
C HIS A 222 14.31 24.97 18.99
N MET A 223 14.79 24.99 17.74
CA MET A 223 13.99 24.61 16.58
C MET A 223 14.53 23.35 15.89
N ILE A 224 13.60 22.55 15.38
CA ILE A 224 13.88 21.38 14.55
C ILE A 224 13.16 21.58 13.23
N ARG A 225 13.90 21.46 12.12
CA ARG A 225 13.32 21.49 10.77
C ARG A 225 13.09 20.08 10.26
N VAL A 226 11.89 19.83 9.77
CA VAL A 226 11.55 18.60 9.07
C VAL A 226 11.55 18.90 7.57
N CYS A 227 12.45 18.29 6.81
CA CYS A 227 12.56 18.49 5.39
C CYS A 227 12.34 17.19 4.65
N PHE A 228 11.62 17.25 3.51
CA PHE A 228 11.55 16.13 2.59
C PHE A 228 12.90 15.92 1.89
N ARG A 229 13.45 14.71 1.96
CA ARG A 229 14.69 14.32 1.30
C ARG A 229 14.52 12.93 0.70
N GLU A 230 14.99 12.77 -0.54
CA GLU A 230 14.99 11.48 -1.23
C GLU A 230 16.28 10.69 -0.97
N ASP A 231 17.36 11.40 -0.56
CA ASP A 231 18.73 10.91 -0.42
C ASP A 231 19.10 10.51 1.01
N ASN A 232 18.13 10.26 1.89
CA ASN A 232 18.44 9.82 3.24
C ASN A 232 18.97 8.39 3.23
N GLU A 233 20.18 8.18 3.78
CA GLU A 233 20.84 6.87 3.88
C GLU A 233 20.01 5.82 4.62
N ASN A 234 19.22 6.24 5.60
CA ASN A 234 18.31 5.39 6.37
C ASN A 234 16.93 5.18 5.70
N GLU A 235 16.75 5.67 4.46
CA GLU A 235 15.49 5.60 3.70
C GLU A 235 14.30 6.29 4.39
N ALA A 236 14.53 7.07 5.45
CA ALA A 236 13.48 7.82 6.12
C ALA A 236 12.96 8.95 5.23
N ARG A 237 11.63 9.10 5.18
CA ARG A 237 10.98 10.11 4.35
C ARG A 237 9.94 10.88 5.16
N ALA A 238 10.07 12.19 5.17
CA ALA A 238 9.00 13.09 5.55
C ALA A 238 7.96 13.08 4.42
N LYS A 239 6.74 12.66 4.72
CA LYS A 239 5.65 12.63 3.73
C LYS A 239 5.17 14.04 3.41
N ASN A 240 5.77 14.71 2.42
CA ASN A 240 5.35 16.04 1.95
C ASN A 240 5.30 17.11 3.06
N ALA A 241 6.11 16.98 4.07
CA ALA A 241 6.16 17.91 5.17
C ALA A 241 7.47 18.71 5.13
N GLU A 242 7.33 20.00 5.10
CA GLU A 242 8.40 20.97 5.39
C GLU A 242 7.89 21.86 6.52
N TYR A 243 8.52 21.79 7.70
CA TYR A 243 8.20 22.64 8.85
C TYR A 243 9.47 23.21 9.44
#